data_42668f93a409c127f6648a6893a2764d
#
_entry.id   42668f93a409c127f6648a6893a2764d
#
_cell.length_a   1.000
_cell.length_b   1.000
_cell.length_c   1.000
_cell.angle_alpha   90.00
_cell.angle_beta   90.00
_cell.angle_gamma   90.00
#
_symmetry.space_group_name_H-M   'P 1'
#
loop_
_entity.id
_entity.type
_entity.pdbx_description
1 polymer ?
#
loop_
_entity_poly.entity_id
_entity_poly.type
_entity_poly.pdbx_seq_one_letter_code
_entity_poly.pdbx_strand_id
1 'polypeptide(L)'
;MSMLRSLATNMAAVASGKAMTAVAGLLTIMVLTRHLGPTQFGYYRTVLTYCAFAAVLADCGLYMINLREMSRPGADPARVAGNTLALRLVSTGSMLVAAAAVAWVTPYNLTVKWGILIGVGVYTCLQASDFLISVFQSVLKQGRNAVAEVFGALATLVVVWLLASLTHAGAIPMLAATLLGAVLAMGISWRLARRLVPFRLSFDLPLWRHFLIVGLPIAGAQILGMAMLRGDALLLSLYQPAADVGLYGVPSKLFEIATSIPYQFAGLMMPALTAGLGNGRQEFGIALRNAVDVSALYGVGAILALAFFAPQILTLMAGAEFAAGAPALVFIAVAIALAGMTHILRFALVACEKPRFVLVGDAVACACAFAAYFALIPRYSFVGAAIGTVVAEVAALVCMLFGLARAGRPLPSILNPLKALLSGAAAGAVMMFLQRLESFWLVNLVIGGGVYLVCLALTRAIPRELILNVLRRGRVAYQGSA
;
A
#
# COMPACT_ATOMS: atom_id res chain seq x y z
N MET A 1 -31.49 15.33 -0.81
CA MET A 1 -30.36 16.04 -1.45
C MET A 1 -29.25 16.47 -0.49
N SER A 2 -29.52 16.81 0.76
CA SER A 2 -28.50 17.20 1.77
C SER A 2 -27.53 16.09 2.18
N MET A 3 -28.00 14.87 2.35
CA MET A 3 -27.16 13.71 2.77
C MET A 3 -26.14 13.31 1.70
N LEU A 4 -26.57 13.20 0.44
CA LEU A 4 -25.65 12.89 -0.70
C LEU A 4 -24.60 13.96 -0.90
N ARG A 5 -24.96 15.23 -0.76
CA ARG A 5 -24.02 16.37 -0.85
C ARG A 5 -22.99 16.32 0.29
N SER A 6 -23.45 16.04 1.51
CA SER A 6 -22.57 15.88 2.67
C SER A 6 -21.60 14.70 2.51
N LEU A 7 -22.07 13.53 2.01
CA LEU A 7 -21.24 12.39 1.71
C LEU A 7 -20.20 12.69 0.63
N ALA A 8 -20.60 13.33 -0.47
CA ALA A 8 -19.69 13.72 -1.56
C ALA A 8 -18.60 14.70 -1.08
N THR A 9 -18.96 15.70 -0.28
CA THR A 9 -18.01 16.66 0.29
C THR A 9 -17.02 15.95 1.25
N ASN A 10 -17.53 15.03 2.07
CA ASN A 10 -16.70 14.27 3.00
C ASN A 10 -15.72 13.34 2.26
N MET A 11 -16.18 12.67 1.18
CA MET A 11 -15.32 11.84 0.33
C MET A 11 -14.25 12.67 -0.39
N ALA A 12 -14.61 13.84 -0.93
CA ALA A 12 -13.65 14.75 -1.56
C ALA A 12 -12.57 15.23 -0.56
N ALA A 13 -12.98 15.59 0.66
CA ALA A 13 -12.04 15.98 1.73
C ALA A 13 -11.10 14.84 2.13
N VAL A 14 -11.59 13.60 2.20
CA VAL A 14 -10.76 12.42 2.47
C VAL A 14 -9.78 12.17 1.33
N ALA A 15 -10.25 12.23 0.08
CA ALA A 15 -9.40 11.99 -1.09
C ALA A 15 -8.28 13.05 -1.23
N SER A 16 -8.63 14.34 -1.08
CA SER A 16 -7.65 15.43 -1.12
C SER A 16 -6.67 15.35 0.05
N GLY A 17 -7.15 15.05 1.26
CA GLY A 17 -6.28 14.86 2.43
C GLY A 17 -5.30 13.72 2.24
N LYS A 18 -5.74 12.56 1.74
CA LYS A 18 -4.87 11.42 1.43
C LYS A 18 -3.84 11.76 0.34
N ALA A 19 -4.22 12.50 -0.70
CA ALA A 19 -3.29 12.94 -1.73
C ALA A 19 -2.20 13.87 -1.14
N MET A 20 -2.59 14.85 -0.30
CA MET A 20 -1.65 15.73 0.38
C MET A 20 -0.71 14.98 1.31
N THR A 21 -1.23 14.04 2.11
CA THR A 21 -0.42 13.20 3.01
C THR A 21 0.56 12.32 2.21
N ALA A 22 0.13 11.76 1.07
CA ALA A 22 1.00 10.98 0.19
C ALA A 22 2.14 11.83 -0.40
N VAL A 23 1.84 13.04 -0.88
CA VAL A 23 2.85 13.97 -1.39
C VAL A 23 3.83 14.38 -0.28
N ALA A 24 3.33 14.76 0.91
CA ALA A 24 4.17 15.09 2.05
C ALA A 24 5.06 13.91 2.47
N GLY A 25 4.51 12.68 2.45
CA GLY A 25 5.26 11.46 2.73
C GLY A 25 6.37 11.16 1.70
N LEU A 26 6.10 11.37 0.41
CA LEU A 26 7.10 11.24 -0.64
C LEU A 26 8.23 12.26 -0.47
N LEU A 27 7.89 13.54 -0.24
CA LEU A 27 8.88 14.58 0.02
C LEU A 27 9.72 14.29 1.27
N THR A 28 9.09 13.79 2.33
CA THR A 28 9.79 13.34 3.54
C THR A 28 10.80 12.24 3.23
N ILE A 29 10.43 11.24 2.44
CA ILE A 29 11.35 10.16 2.02
C ILE A 29 12.51 10.73 1.20
N MET A 30 12.25 11.65 0.27
CA MET A 30 13.28 12.28 -0.55
C MET A 30 14.30 13.05 0.31
N VAL A 31 13.84 13.78 1.32
CA VAL A 31 14.73 14.49 2.25
C VAL A 31 15.51 13.49 3.11
N LEU A 32 14.82 12.49 3.69
CA LEU A 32 15.45 11.48 4.54
C LEU A 32 16.54 10.70 3.80
N THR A 33 16.26 10.23 2.58
CA THR A 33 17.21 9.41 1.83
C THR A 33 18.46 10.20 1.42
N ARG A 34 18.28 11.44 0.95
CA ARG A 34 19.40 12.31 0.56
C ARG A 34 20.28 12.75 1.72
N HIS A 35 19.69 12.90 2.90
CA HIS A 35 20.43 13.32 4.09
C HIS A 35 21.09 12.15 4.82
N LEU A 36 20.39 11.02 4.95
CA LEU A 36 20.86 9.88 5.74
C LEU A 36 21.77 8.93 4.97
N GLY A 37 21.68 8.89 3.65
CA GLY A 37 22.31 7.84 2.83
C GLY A 37 21.73 6.45 3.10
N PRO A 38 22.19 5.41 2.39
CA PRO A 38 21.60 4.08 2.45
C PRO A 38 21.65 3.44 3.84
N THR A 39 22.75 3.55 4.57
CA THR A 39 22.92 2.88 5.87
C THR A 39 22.02 3.45 6.96
N GLN A 40 22.03 4.77 7.17
CA GLN A 40 21.20 5.40 8.20
C GLN A 40 19.71 5.34 7.85
N PHE A 41 19.38 5.47 6.56
CA PHE A 41 18.00 5.25 6.10
C PHE A 41 17.56 3.78 6.29
N GLY A 42 18.48 2.84 6.14
CA GLY A 42 18.26 1.43 6.46
C GLY A 42 17.91 1.21 7.93
N TYR A 43 18.61 1.84 8.87
CA TYR A 43 18.26 1.79 10.29
C TYR A 43 16.87 2.37 10.55
N TYR A 44 16.57 3.53 9.97
CA TYR A 44 15.24 4.15 10.05
C TYR A 44 14.13 3.21 9.54
N ARG A 45 14.33 2.60 8.37
CA ARG A 45 13.38 1.66 7.76
C ARG A 45 13.22 0.38 8.55
N THR A 46 14.31 -0.20 9.06
CA THR A 46 14.27 -1.39 9.91
C THR A 46 13.41 -1.16 11.14
N VAL A 47 13.61 -0.05 11.85
CA VAL A 47 12.81 0.32 13.02
C VAL A 47 11.33 0.39 12.69
N LEU A 48 10.96 1.13 11.63
CA LEU A 48 9.54 1.29 11.26
C LEU A 48 8.93 -0.04 10.81
N THR A 49 9.65 -0.86 10.04
CA THR A 49 9.15 -2.16 9.58
C THR A 49 8.93 -3.12 10.75
N TYR A 50 9.90 -3.21 11.66
CA TYR A 50 9.82 -4.05 12.85
C TYR A 50 8.64 -3.67 13.75
N CYS A 51 8.51 -2.37 14.08
CA CYS A 51 7.40 -1.89 14.90
C CYS A 51 6.03 -2.03 14.19
N ALA A 52 5.98 -1.94 12.84
CA ALA A 52 4.76 -2.17 12.08
C ALA A 52 4.23 -3.60 12.25
N PHE A 53 5.11 -4.60 12.22
CA PHE A 53 4.72 -6.00 12.50
C PHE A 53 4.17 -6.17 13.90
N ALA A 54 4.85 -5.64 14.91
CA ALA A 54 4.38 -5.70 16.28
C ALA A 54 3.02 -4.98 16.46
N ALA A 55 2.82 -3.86 15.77
CA ALA A 55 1.56 -3.11 15.83
C ALA A 55 0.38 -3.87 15.22
N VAL A 56 0.58 -4.58 14.11
CA VAL A 56 -0.49 -5.40 13.51
C VAL A 56 -0.86 -6.59 14.41
N LEU A 57 0.13 -7.22 15.05
CA LEU A 57 -0.13 -8.26 16.05
C LEU A 57 -0.91 -7.72 17.24
N ALA A 58 -0.65 -6.46 17.65
CA ALA A 58 -1.33 -5.80 18.75
C ALA A 58 -2.76 -5.38 18.42
N ASP A 59 -3.08 -5.09 17.15
CA ASP A 59 -4.42 -4.63 16.74
C ASP A 59 -5.49 -5.69 16.98
N CYS A 60 -5.19 -6.98 16.85
CA CYS A 60 -6.13 -8.09 17.07
C CYS A 60 -7.49 -7.92 16.34
N GLY A 61 -7.53 -7.18 15.21
CA GLY A 61 -8.77 -6.87 14.48
C GLY A 61 -9.67 -5.83 15.15
N LEU A 62 -9.19 -5.16 16.21
CA LEU A 62 -9.97 -4.22 17.03
C LEU A 62 -10.48 -3.01 16.23
N TYR A 63 -9.73 -2.57 15.21
CA TYR A 63 -10.21 -1.50 14.32
C TYR A 63 -11.56 -1.82 13.68
N MET A 64 -11.65 -2.99 13.04
CA MET A 64 -12.88 -3.42 12.34
C MET A 64 -14.01 -3.72 13.31
N ILE A 65 -13.70 -4.30 14.47
CA ILE A 65 -14.69 -4.60 15.51
C ILE A 65 -15.26 -3.32 16.07
N ASN A 66 -14.41 -2.34 16.42
CA ASN A 66 -14.88 -1.05 16.93
C ASN A 66 -15.84 -0.39 15.93
N LEU A 67 -15.46 -0.32 14.66
CA LEU A 67 -16.30 0.25 13.62
C LEU A 67 -17.64 -0.47 13.51
N ARG A 68 -17.62 -1.80 13.50
CA ARG A 68 -18.83 -2.64 13.41
C ARG A 68 -19.76 -2.48 14.62
N GLU A 69 -19.21 -2.60 15.84
CA GLU A 69 -20.00 -2.57 17.06
C GLU A 69 -20.56 -1.16 17.34
N MET A 70 -19.81 -0.11 17.05
CA MET A 70 -20.32 1.27 17.16
C MET A 70 -21.43 1.59 16.14
N SER A 71 -21.47 0.89 15.02
CA SER A 71 -22.46 1.10 13.95
C SER A 71 -23.72 0.24 14.11
N ARG A 72 -23.81 -0.62 15.14
CA ARG A 72 -24.99 -1.44 15.37
C ARG A 72 -26.16 -0.61 15.86
N PRO A 73 -27.40 -0.88 15.37
CA PRO A 73 -28.59 -0.25 15.91
C PRO A 73 -28.76 -0.56 17.42
N GLY A 74 -28.97 0.48 18.23
CA GLY A 74 -29.13 0.35 19.69
C GLY A 74 -27.83 0.18 20.49
N ALA A 75 -26.66 0.23 19.85
CA ALA A 75 -25.39 0.23 20.56
C ALA A 75 -25.19 1.56 21.31
N ASP A 76 -24.45 1.50 22.43
CA ASP A 76 -23.88 2.67 23.09
C ASP A 76 -22.48 2.93 22.54
N PRO A 77 -22.31 3.90 21.63
CA PRO A 77 -20.99 4.16 21.02
C PRO A 77 -19.93 4.56 22.03
N ALA A 78 -20.32 5.23 23.12
CA ALA A 78 -19.37 5.69 24.14
C ALA A 78 -18.80 4.51 24.95
N ARG A 79 -19.65 3.54 25.30
CA ARG A 79 -19.27 2.30 26.00
C ARG A 79 -18.37 1.43 25.12
N VAL A 80 -18.78 1.22 23.84
CA VAL A 80 -18.00 0.43 22.87
C VAL A 80 -16.62 1.07 22.66
N ALA A 81 -16.57 2.35 22.34
CA ALA A 81 -15.32 3.08 22.11
C ALA A 81 -14.42 3.09 23.35
N GLY A 82 -14.97 3.28 24.55
CA GLY A 82 -14.21 3.29 25.79
C GLY A 82 -13.54 1.94 26.10
N ASN A 83 -14.27 0.85 25.89
CA ASN A 83 -13.74 -0.52 26.06
C ASN A 83 -12.72 -0.90 25.00
N THR A 84 -13.00 -0.57 23.74
CA THR A 84 -12.04 -0.82 22.64
C THR A 84 -10.74 -0.04 22.84
N LEU A 85 -10.83 1.23 23.26
CA LEU A 85 -9.67 2.04 23.59
C LEU A 85 -8.85 1.42 24.72
N ALA A 86 -9.48 1.01 25.80
CA ALA A 86 -8.79 0.40 26.94
C ALA A 86 -8.11 -0.92 26.55
N LEU A 87 -8.83 -1.81 25.84
CA LEU A 87 -8.27 -3.06 25.33
C LEU A 87 -7.10 -2.81 24.37
N ARG A 88 -7.23 -1.82 23.47
CA ARG A 88 -6.20 -1.46 22.51
C ARG A 88 -4.94 -0.91 23.19
N LEU A 89 -5.08 -0.08 24.21
CA LEU A 89 -3.95 0.41 24.98
C LEU A 89 -3.19 -0.72 25.68
N VAL A 90 -3.91 -1.69 26.24
CA VAL A 90 -3.30 -2.86 26.89
C VAL A 90 -2.63 -3.76 25.84
N SER A 91 -3.31 -4.13 24.76
CA SER A 91 -2.74 -5.01 23.73
C SER A 91 -1.56 -4.36 22.99
N THR A 92 -1.68 -3.08 22.63
CA THR A 92 -0.59 -2.33 21.97
C THR A 92 0.59 -2.15 22.91
N GLY A 93 0.33 -1.71 24.15
CA GLY A 93 1.39 -1.52 25.15
C GLY A 93 2.15 -2.82 25.44
N SER A 94 1.46 -3.91 25.73
CA SER A 94 2.09 -5.20 26.02
C SER A 94 2.86 -5.76 24.82
N MET A 95 2.29 -5.70 23.61
CA MET A 95 2.93 -6.22 22.41
C MET A 95 4.16 -5.40 22.00
N LEU A 96 4.08 -4.07 22.05
CA LEU A 96 5.21 -3.21 21.71
C LEU A 96 6.35 -3.30 22.74
N VAL A 97 6.03 -3.45 24.03
CA VAL A 97 7.03 -3.73 25.06
C VAL A 97 7.68 -5.09 24.84
N ALA A 98 6.89 -6.14 24.54
CA ALA A 98 7.42 -7.44 24.19
C ALA A 98 8.31 -7.38 22.94
N ALA A 99 7.87 -6.67 21.91
CA ALA A 99 8.66 -6.46 20.69
C ALA A 99 9.97 -5.72 20.98
N ALA A 100 9.95 -4.68 21.80
CA ALA A 100 11.17 -4.00 22.23
C ALA A 100 12.11 -4.96 22.98
N ALA A 101 11.60 -5.78 23.90
CA ALA A 101 12.40 -6.77 24.62
C ALA A 101 13.02 -7.82 23.67
N VAL A 102 12.24 -8.34 22.69
CA VAL A 102 12.74 -9.25 21.67
C VAL A 102 13.83 -8.60 20.81
N ALA A 103 13.71 -7.32 20.47
CA ALA A 103 14.71 -6.59 19.69
C ALA A 103 16.08 -6.55 20.38
N TRP A 104 16.12 -6.57 21.73
CA TRP A 104 17.39 -6.60 22.47
C TRP A 104 18.12 -7.94 22.35
N VAL A 105 17.41 -9.02 22.06
CA VAL A 105 18.00 -10.37 21.86
C VAL A 105 18.38 -10.57 20.38
N THR A 106 17.82 -9.80 19.45
CA THR A 106 18.17 -9.87 18.02
C THR A 106 19.56 -9.29 17.71
N PRO A 107 20.20 -9.67 16.59
CA PRO A 107 21.54 -9.18 16.21
C PRO A 107 21.53 -7.74 15.69
N TYR A 108 20.50 -6.95 15.96
CA TYR A 108 20.47 -5.54 15.58
C TYR A 108 21.51 -4.71 16.31
N ASN A 109 22.05 -3.69 15.63
CA ASN A 109 22.97 -2.76 16.27
C ASN A 109 22.24 -1.83 17.27
N LEU A 110 23.02 -1.12 18.09
CA LEU A 110 22.49 -0.24 19.15
C LEU A 110 21.61 0.88 18.58
N THR A 111 21.91 1.41 17.40
CA THR A 111 21.11 2.46 16.75
C THR A 111 19.69 1.98 16.47
N VAL A 112 19.55 0.75 15.96
CA VAL A 112 18.23 0.15 15.72
C VAL A 112 17.51 -0.14 17.03
N LYS A 113 18.21 -0.68 18.04
CA LYS A 113 17.63 -1.00 19.36
C LYS A 113 17.06 0.25 20.05
N TRP A 114 17.82 1.33 20.10
CA TRP A 114 17.32 2.62 20.61
C TRP A 114 16.25 3.22 19.73
N GLY A 115 16.40 3.09 18.42
CA GLY A 115 15.37 3.51 17.46
C GLY A 115 14.03 2.82 17.68
N ILE A 116 14.03 1.51 18.02
CA ILE A 116 12.80 0.75 18.30
C ILE A 116 12.04 1.32 19.49
N LEU A 117 12.70 1.84 20.52
CA LEU A 117 12.02 2.51 21.63
C LEU A 117 11.24 3.76 21.17
N ILE A 118 11.82 4.54 20.25
CA ILE A 118 11.12 5.67 19.63
C ILE A 118 10.02 5.16 18.71
N GLY A 119 10.28 4.11 17.92
CA GLY A 119 9.33 3.43 17.05
C GLY A 119 8.10 2.90 17.80
N VAL A 120 8.27 2.39 19.01
CA VAL A 120 7.16 2.04 19.92
C VAL A 120 6.25 3.25 20.15
N GLY A 121 6.81 4.43 20.43
CA GLY A 121 6.05 5.67 20.56
C GLY A 121 5.29 6.03 19.27
N VAL A 122 5.96 5.95 18.10
CA VAL A 122 5.34 6.21 16.79
C VAL A 122 4.14 5.30 16.57
N TYR A 123 4.31 3.99 16.76
CA TYR A 123 3.24 3.02 16.49
C TYR A 123 2.14 3.03 17.54
N THR A 124 2.44 3.43 18.79
CA THR A 124 1.39 3.69 19.79
C THR A 124 0.49 4.84 19.32
N CYS A 125 1.07 5.94 18.82
CA CYS A 125 0.30 7.06 18.27
C CYS A 125 -0.50 6.67 17.02
N LEU A 126 0.10 5.88 16.10
CA LEU A 126 -0.59 5.39 14.90
C LEU A 126 -1.78 4.48 15.26
N GLN A 127 -1.58 3.54 16.18
CA GLN A 127 -2.64 2.65 16.65
C GLN A 127 -3.79 3.42 17.34
N ALA A 128 -3.46 4.44 18.13
CA ALA A 128 -4.45 5.34 18.69
C ALA A 128 -5.19 6.13 17.60
N SER A 129 -4.48 6.57 16.56
CA SER A 129 -5.09 7.25 15.41
C SER A 129 -6.04 6.34 14.64
N ASP A 130 -5.69 5.06 14.42
CA ASP A 130 -6.58 4.09 13.78
C ASP A 130 -7.87 3.87 14.57
N PHE A 131 -7.78 3.82 15.91
CA PHE A 131 -8.97 3.83 16.76
C PHE A 131 -9.83 5.07 16.50
N LEU A 132 -9.22 6.25 16.47
CA LEU A 132 -9.94 7.50 16.24
C LEU A 132 -10.57 7.55 14.84
N ILE A 133 -9.89 7.00 13.82
CA ILE A 133 -10.44 6.87 12.45
C ILE A 133 -11.73 6.04 12.48
N SER A 134 -11.78 4.93 13.21
CA SER A 134 -12.99 4.11 13.31
C SER A 134 -14.15 4.86 13.98
N VAL A 135 -13.86 5.75 14.96
CA VAL A 135 -14.86 6.66 15.55
C VAL A 135 -15.38 7.66 14.52
N PHE A 136 -14.51 8.28 13.72
CA PHE A 136 -14.94 9.22 12.66
C PHE A 136 -15.75 8.51 11.57
N GLN A 137 -15.41 7.27 11.24
CA GLN A 137 -16.13 6.47 10.25
C GLN A 137 -17.52 6.11 10.72
N SER A 138 -17.69 5.70 12.00
CA SER A 138 -18.99 5.34 12.56
C SER A 138 -20.01 6.48 12.52
N VAL A 139 -19.53 7.75 12.57
CA VAL A 139 -20.38 8.95 12.46
C VAL A 139 -20.33 9.64 11.09
N LEU A 140 -19.70 9.00 10.08
CA LEU A 140 -19.57 9.50 8.70
C LEU A 140 -18.90 10.87 8.59
N LYS A 141 -17.95 11.19 9.46
CA LYS A 141 -17.19 12.47 9.50
C LYS A 141 -15.68 12.29 9.30
N GLN A 142 -15.28 11.32 8.48
CA GLN A 142 -13.87 10.96 8.25
C GLN A 142 -13.04 12.12 7.65
N GLY A 143 -13.65 13.04 6.90
CA GLY A 143 -12.96 14.23 6.38
C GLY A 143 -12.29 15.09 7.45
N ARG A 144 -12.79 15.08 8.70
CA ARG A 144 -12.15 15.79 9.83
C ARG A 144 -10.84 15.15 10.25
N ASN A 145 -10.75 13.82 10.17
CA ASN A 145 -9.50 13.12 10.47
C ASN A 145 -8.43 13.38 9.41
N ALA A 146 -8.83 13.52 8.14
CA ALA A 146 -7.90 13.83 7.06
C ALA A 146 -7.10 15.13 7.32
N VAL A 147 -7.73 16.11 7.96
CA VAL A 147 -7.04 17.35 8.38
C VAL A 147 -5.92 17.05 9.36
N ALA A 148 -6.19 16.22 10.38
CA ALA A 148 -5.19 15.85 11.38
C ALA A 148 -4.00 15.08 10.76
N GLU A 149 -4.29 14.16 9.83
CA GLU A 149 -3.27 13.40 9.09
C GLU A 149 -2.37 14.33 8.27
N VAL A 150 -2.96 15.30 7.56
CA VAL A 150 -2.22 16.29 6.77
C VAL A 150 -1.31 17.15 7.66
N PHE A 151 -1.83 17.67 8.78
CA PHE A 151 -1.00 18.45 9.71
C PHE A 151 0.14 17.64 10.32
N GLY A 152 -0.10 16.37 10.69
CA GLY A 152 0.94 15.48 11.16
C GLY A 152 2.01 15.18 10.11
N ALA A 153 1.61 14.91 8.86
CA ALA A 153 2.53 14.66 7.75
C ALA A 153 3.37 15.90 7.41
N LEU A 154 2.74 17.08 7.37
CA LEU A 154 3.45 18.34 7.15
C LEU A 154 4.41 18.69 8.30
N ALA A 155 4.01 18.44 9.56
CA ALA A 155 4.90 18.64 10.70
C ALA A 155 6.11 17.71 10.63
N THR A 156 5.91 16.44 10.28
CA THR A 156 7.03 15.49 10.04
C THR A 156 7.95 16.02 8.95
N LEU A 157 7.40 16.43 7.80
CA LEU A 157 8.18 16.94 6.68
C LEU A 157 9.00 18.17 7.08
N VAL A 158 8.39 19.14 7.75
CA VAL A 158 9.07 20.38 8.18
C VAL A 158 10.18 20.08 9.17
N VAL A 159 9.93 19.25 10.18
CA VAL A 159 10.95 18.92 11.19
C VAL A 159 12.08 18.10 10.60
N VAL A 160 11.78 17.13 9.74
CA VAL A 160 12.79 16.36 9.01
C VAL A 160 13.63 17.28 8.10
N TRP A 161 13.00 18.20 7.39
CA TRP A 161 13.69 19.17 6.54
C TRP A 161 14.59 20.12 7.35
N LEU A 162 14.12 20.63 8.49
CA LEU A 162 14.90 21.47 9.40
C LEU A 162 16.11 20.71 9.98
N LEU A 163 15.90 19.48 10.45
CA LEU A 163 17.00 18.66 10.95
C LEU A 163 18.01 18.34 9.85
N ALA A 164 17.56 18.03 8.64
CA ALA A 164 18.43 17.76 7.52
C ALA A 164 19.24 18.98 7.04
N SER A 165 18.67 20.19 7.14
CA SER A 165 19.31 21.42 6.69
C SER A 165 20.23 22.06 7.73
N LEU A 166 19.94 21.87 9.03
CA LEU A 166 20.64 22.55 10.12
C LEU A 166 21.63 21.64 10.86
N THR A 167 21.53 20.32 10.70
CA THR A 167 22.33 19.36 11.48
C THR A 167 22.79 18.18 10.63
N HIS A 168 23.79 17.44 11.12
CA HIS A 168 24.17 16.12 10.58
C HIS A 168 23.44 14.99 11.33
N ALA A 169 22.12 15.13 11.52
CA ALA A 169 21.31 14.20 12.29
C ALA A 169 21.25 12.82 11.64
N GLY A 170 21.50 11.76 12.42
CA GLY A 170 21.35 10.37 11.98
C GLY A 170 19.89 9.88 12.07
N ALA A 171 19.71 8.55 12.01
CA ALA A 171 18.40 7.92 11.99
C ALA A 171 17.55 8.21 13.25
N ILE A 172 18.16 8.30 14.45
CA ILE A 172 17.43 8.47 15.72
C ILE A 172 16.70 9.82 15.77
N PRO A 173 17.31 11.00 15.51
CA PRO A 173 16.59 12.27 15.46
C PRO A 173 15.49 12.30 14.40
N MET A 174 15.68 11.63 13.26
CA MET A 174 14.66 11.54 12.20
C MET A 174 13.46 10.67 12.62
N LEU A 175 13.68 9.61 13.40
CA LEU A 175 12.61 8.85 14.06
C LEU A 175 11.86 9.72 15.08
N ALA A 176 12.58 10.55 15.86
CA ALA A 176 11.95 11.48 16.80
C ALA A 176 11.09 12.53 16.08
N ALA A 177 11.52 13.03 14.92
CA ALA A 177 10.70 13.90 14.06
C ALA A 177 9.41 13.21 13.60
N THR A 178 9.52 11.93 13.22
CA THR A 178 8.34 11.12 12.86
C THR A 178 7.40 10.93 14.05
N LEU A 179 7.94 10.69 15.25
CA LEU A 179 7.15 10.62 16.49
C LEU A 179 6.41 11.92 16.77
N LEU A 180 7.08 13.06 16.61
CA LEU A 180 6.47 14.37 16.82
C LEU A 180 5.25 14.57 15.89
N GLY A 181 5.39 14.26 14.60
CA GLY A 181 4.27 14.34 13.65
C GLY A 181 3.13 13.39 14.00
N ALA A 182 3.44 12.16 14.42
CA ALA A 182 2.44 11.18 14.86
C ALA A 182 1.69 11.65 16.13
N VAL A 183 2.40 12.21 17.13
CA VAL A 183 1.80 12.80 18.35
C VAL A 183 0.89 13.97 17.98
N LEU A 184 1.31 14.84 17.08
CA LEU A 184 0.51 15.98 16.65
C LEU A 184 -0.78 15.52 15.92
N ALA A 185 -0.67 14.60 14.97
CA ALA A 185 -1.82 14.03 14.27
C ALA A 185 -2.80 13.36 15.26
N MET A 186 -2.29 12.52 16.15
CA MET A 186 -3.07 11.87 17.19
C MET A 186 -3.76 12.90 18.11
N GLY A 187 -3.04 13.93 18.56
CA GLY A 187 -3.58 14.97 19.46
C GLY A 187 -4.71 15.77 18.82
N ILE A 188 -4.58 16.13 17.55
CA ILE A 188 -5.64 16.83 16.79
C ILE A 188 -6.84 15.89 16.61
N SER A 189 -6.61 14.66 16.14
CA SER A 189 -7.66 13.66 15.97
C SER A 189 -8.40 13.37 17.28
N TRP A 190 -7.68 13.24 18.38
CA TRP A 190 -8.26 13.04 19.71
C TRP A 190 -9.21 14.16 20.14
N ARG A 191 -8.78 15.43 19.99
CA ARG A 191 -9.62 16.59 20.32
C ARG A 191 -10.88 16.64 19.46
N LEU A 192 -10.75 16.32 18.15
CA LEU A 192 -11.89 16.32 17.22
C LEU A 192 -12.85 15.15 17.50
N ALA A 193 -12.34 13.96 17.77
CA ALA A 193 -13.14 12.77 18.04
C ALA A 193 -13.97 12.89 19.34
N ARG A 194 -13.35 13.41 20.42
CA ARG A 194 -14.04 13.61 21.71
C ARG A 194 -15.22 14.58 21.65
N ARG A 195 -15.22 15.49 20.65
CA ARG A 195 -16.37 16.38 20.40
C ARG A 195 -17.53 15.67 19.67
N LEU A 196 -17.28 14.50 19.08
CA LEU A 196 -18.28 13.72 18.35
C LEU A 196 -18.88 12.60 19.20
N VAL A 197 -18.03 11.88 19.90
CA VAL A 197 -18.41 10.79 20.79
C VAL A 197 -17.66 10.99 22.11
N PRO A 198 -18.37 11.25 23.23
CA PRO A 198 -17.74 11.44 24.54
C PRO A 198 -17.41 10.08 25.16
N PHE A 199 -16.34 9.42 24.71
CA PHE A 199 -15.89 8.15 25.28
C PHE A 199 -14.98 8.36 26.49
N ARG A 200 -15.07 7.44 27.45
CA ARG A 200 -14.20 7.33 28.63
C ARG A 200 -13.66 5.91 28.69
N LEU A 201 -12.44 5.75 29.21
CA LEU A 201 -11.87 4.42 29.44
C LEU A 201 -12.83 3.61 30.32
N SER A 202 -13.17 2.43 29.87
CA SER A 202 -14.02 1.48 30.56
C SER A 202 -13.45 0.07 30.42
N PHE A 203 -13.66 -0.76 31.46
CA PHE A 203 -13.05 -2.08 31.58
C PHE A 203 -14.17 -3.10 31.79
N ASP A 204 -14.65 -3.68 30.70
CA ASP A 204 -15.70 -4.72 30.66
C ASP A 204 -15.08 -6.00 30.13
N LEU A 205 -14.58 -6.86 31.01
CA LEU A 205 -13.89 -8.10 30.63
C LEU A 205 -14.74 -9.06 29.78
N PRO A 206 -16.04 -9.27 30.03
CA PRO A 206 -16.94 -10.00 29.13
C PRO A 206 -16.94 -9.44 27.71
N LEU A 207 -17.02 -8.10 27.58
CA LEU A 207 -16.99 -7.42 26.29
C LEU A 207 -15.63 -7.54 25.60
N TRP A 208 -14.54 -7.46 26.35
CA TRP A 208 -13.17 -7.68 25.83
C TRP A 208 -12.99 -9.10 25.28
N ARG A 209 -13.47 -10.11 26.03
CA ARG A 209 -13.44 -11.50 25.56
C ARG A 209 -14.22 -11.66 24.25
N HIS A 210 -15.40 -11.05 24.15
CA HIS A 210 -16.17 -11.06 22.92
C HIS A 210 -15.39 -10.42 21.76
N PHE A 211 -14.79 -9.25 21.97
CA PHE A 211 -14.00 -8.56 20.94
C PHE A 211 -12.82 -9.40 20.47
N LEU A 212 -12.08 -10.04 21.38
CA LEU A 212 -10.95 -10.88 21.03
C LEU A 212 -11.37 -12.14 20.25
N ILE A 213 -12.45 -12.81 20.66
CA ILE A 213 -12.93 -14.01 19.96
C ILE A 213 -13.38 -13.66 18.53
N VAL A 214 -14.15 -12.58 18.37
CA VAL A 214 -14.63 -12.14 17.05
C VAL A 214 -13.49 -11.53 16.22
N GLY A 215 -12.49 -10.93 16.86
CA GLY A 215 -11.34 -10.30 16.22
C GLY A 215 -10.32 -11.28 15.70
N LEU A 216 -10.15 -12.43 16.32
CA LEU A 216 -9.08 -13.38 15.98
C LEU A 216 -9.02 -13.78 14.50
N PRO A 217 -10.14 -14.11 13.81
CA PRO A 217 -10.12 -14.38 12.37
C PRO A 217 -9.71 -13.15 11.54
N ILE A 218 -10.13 -11.95 11.96
CA ILE A 218 -9.79 -10.68 11.30
C ILE A 218 -8.29 -10.40 11.49
N ALA A 219 -7.78 -10.60 12.71
CA ALA A 219 -6.36 -10.48 13.02
C ALA A 219 -5.51 -11.41 12.16
N GLY A 220 -5.91 -12.66 11.97
CA GLY A 220 -5.23 -13.60 11.09
C GLY A 220 -5.11 -13.10 9.65
N ALA A 221 -6.18 -12.55 9.10
CA ALA A 221 -6.17 -11.97 7.76
C ALA A 221 -5.25 -10.72 7.67
N GLN A 222 -5.25 -9.87 8.70
CA GLN A 222 -4.38 -8.68 8.76
C GLN A 222 -2.90 -9.07 8.88
N ILE A 223 -2.57 -10.08 9.71
CA ILE A 223 -1.22 -10.61 9.84
C ILE A 223 -0.71 -11.15 8.51
N LEU A 224 -1.55 -11.93 7.81
CA LEU A 224 -1.20 -12.47 6.48
C LEU A 224 -0.96 -11.32 5.48
N GLY A 225 -1.83 -10.33 5.45
CA GLY A 225 -1.68 -9.14 4.60
C GLY A 225 -0.40 -8.36 4.90
N MET A 226 -0.06 -8.19 6.19
CA MET A 226 1.16 -7.51 6.61
C MET A 226 2.41 -8.32 6.25
N ALA A 227 2.36 -9.64 6.42
CA ALA A 227 3.44 -10.54 6.04
C ALA A 227 3.71 -10.47 4.52
N MET A 228 2.67 -10.42 3.70
CA MET A 228 2.82 -10.24 2.26
C MET A 228 3.36 -8.85 1.88
N LEU A 229 2.95 -7.81 2.61
CA LEU A 229 3.30 -6.42 2.26
C LEU A 229 4.71 -6.02 2.71
N ARG A 230 5.21 -6.58 3.82
CA ARG A 230 6.46 -6.13 4.46
C ARG A 230 7.36 -7.25 4.96
N GLY A 231 7.01 -8.52 4.71
CA GLY A 231 7.80 -9.67 5.13
C GLY A 231 9.20 -9.70 4.49
N ASP A 232 9.29 -9.24 3.26
CA ASP A 232 10.53 -9.02 2.51
C ASP A 232 11.50 -8.09 3.25
N ALA A 233 11.02 -6.89 3.63
CA ALA A 233 11.83 -5.89 4.32
C ALA A 233 12.20 -6.31 5.74
N LEU A 234 11.31 -7.05 6.44
CA LEU A 234 11.62 -7.58 7.77
C LEU A 234 12.72 -8.64 7.69
N LEU A 235 12.59 -9.63 6.80
CA LEU A 235 13.61 -10.67 6.63
C LEU A 235 14.92 -10.09 6.12
N LEU A 236 14.87 -9.13 5.19
CA LEU A 236 16.05 -8.43 4.72
C LEU A 236 16.80 -7.77 5.89
N SER A 237 16.07 -7.14 6.82
CA SER A 237 16.68 -6.48 7.99
C SER A 237 17.31 -7.44 8.99
N LEU A 238 16.93 -8.73 8.99
CA LEU A 238 17.48 -9.75 9.86
C LEU A 238 18.74 -10.42 9.27
N TYR A 239 18.80 -10.53 7.93
CA TYR A 239 19.86 -11.29 7.26
C TYR A 239 20.93 -10.41 6.62
N GLN A 240 20.66 -9.14 6.33
CA GLN A 240 21.51 -8.31 5.53
C GLN A 240 21.88 -6.98 6.21
N PRO A 241 22.97 -6.33 5.79
CA PRO A 241 23.38 -5.03 6.30
C PRO A 241 22.28 -3.96 6.13
N ALA A 242 22.28 -2.96 7.01
CA ALA A 242 21.30 -1.88 6.96
C ALA A 242 21.36 -1.07 5.64
N ALA A 243 22.51 -0.97 5.00
CA ALA A 243 22.66 -0.32 3.70
C ALA A 243 21.76 -0.98 2.64
N ASP A 244 21.67 -2.31 2.62
CA ASP A 244 20.86 -3.07 1.68
C ASP A 244 19.36 -2.89 1.98
N VAL A 245 18.97 -2.82 3.26
CA VAL A 245 17.61 -2.47 3.68
C VAL A 245 17.25 -1.06 3.21
N GLY A 246 18.20 -0.13 3.29
CA GLY A 246 18.05 1.24 2.80
C GLY A 246 17.85 1.28 1.28
N LEU A 247 18.72 0.60 0.52
CA LEU A 247 18.61 0.48 -0.94
C LEU A 247 17.30 -0.12 -1.40
N TYR A 248 16.76 -1.10 -0.66
CA TYR A 248 15.46 -1.71 -0.93
C TYR A 248 14.28 -0.81 -0.54
N GLY A 249 14.49 0.08 0.41
CA GLY A 249 13.43 0.90 1.01
C GLY A 249 12.69 1.79 0.00
N VAL A 250 13.38 2.34 -1.01
CA VAL A 250 12.77 3.17 -2.05
C VAL A 250 12.02 2.32 -3.09
N PRO A 251 12.61 1.26 -3.69
CA PRO A 251 11.89 0.32 -4.54
C PRO A 251 10.61 -0.23 -3.90
N SER A 252 10.67 -0.68 -2.64
CA SER A 252 9.50 -1.20 -1.92
C SER A 252 8.41 -0.14 -1.71
N LYS A 253 8.78 1.13 -1.52
CA LYS A 253 7.82 2.22 -1.43
C LYS A 253 7.17 2.55 -2.76
N LEU A 254 7.92 2.47 -3.85
CA LEU A 254 7.38 2.59 -5.20
C LEU A 254 6.39 1.47 -5.53
N PHE A 255 6.68 0.23 -5.09
CA PHE A 255 5.73 -0.89 -5.19
C PHE A 255 4.40 -0.56 -4.50
N GLU A 256 4.44 -0.11 -3.24
CA GLU A 256 3.26 0.23 -2.45
C GLU A 256 2.40 1.32 -3.14
N ILE A 257 3.05 2.38 -3.66
CA ILE A 257 2.36 3.48 -4.33
C ILE A 257 1.79 3.03 -5.68
N ALA A 258 2.59 2.38 -6.50
CA ALA A 258 2.19 1.98 -7.85
C ALA A 258 1.08 0.92 -7.83
N THR A 259 1.10 -0.04 -6.89
CA THR A 259 0.05 -1.05 -6.77
C THR A 259 -1.25 -0.50 -6.18
N SER A 260 -1.22 0.64 -5.49
CA SER A 260 -2.43 1.29 -4.99
C SER A 260 -3.37 1.75 -6.12
N ILE A 261 -2.84 2.08 -7.29
CA ILE A 261 -3.63 2.52 -8.47
C ILE A 261 -4.50 1.38 -9.01
N PRO A 262 -3.94 0.22 -9.42
CA PRO A 262 -4.76 -0.89 -9.89
C PRO A 262 -5.65 -1.49 -8.80
N TYR A 263 -5.26 -1.41 -7.52
CA TYR A 263 -6.12 -1.81 -6.40
C TYR A 263 -7.40 -0.95 -6.34
N GLN A 264 -7.27 0.37 -6.42
CA GLN A 264 -8.43 1.27 -6.45
C GLN A 264 -9.28 1.06 -7.72
N PHE A 265 -8.62 0.86 -8.87
CA PHE A 265 -9.31 0.54 -10.11
C PHE A 265 -10.13 -0.77 -10.00
N ALA A 266 -9.56 -1.82 -9.38
CA ALA A 266 -10.28 -3.06 -9.12
C ALA A 266 -11.53 -2.85 -8.25
N GLY A 267 -11.45 -1.98 -7.23
CA GLY A 267 -12.60 -1.57 -6.42
C GLY A 267 -13.69 -0.87 -7.25
N LEU A 268 -13.29 0.02 -8.17
CA LEU A 268 -14.24 0.70 -9.07
C LEU A 268 -14.91 -0.26 -10.07
N MET A 269 -14.24 -1.36 -10.43
CA MET A 269 -14.80 -2.38 -11.31
C MET A 269 -15.77 -3.35 -10.62
N MET A 270 -15.81 -3.36 -9.28
CA MET A 270 -16.66 -4.26 -8.48
C MET A 270 -18.15 -4.21 -8.88
N PRO A 271 -18.80 -3.03 -9.02
CA PRO A 271 -20.20 -2.97 -9.45
C PRO A 271 -20.42 -3.55 -10.85
N ALA A 272 -19.49 -3.32 -11.79
CA ALA A 272 -19.58 -3.84 -13.14
C ALA A 272 -19.43 -5.38 -13.17
N LEU A 273 -18.52 -5.93 -12.36
CA LEU A 273 -18.36 -7.37 -12.22
C LEU A 273 -19.61 -8.02 -11.59
N THR A 274 -20.18 -7.40 -10.56
CA THR A 274 -21.40 -7.89 -9.89
C THR A 274 -22.62 -7.83 -10.83
N ALA A 275 -22.82 -6.72 -11.55
CA ALA A 275 -23.89 -6.57 -12.52
C ALA A 275 -23.74 -7.60 -13.67
N GLY A 276 -22.51 -7.82 -14.16
CA GLY A 276 -22.22 -8.82 -15.17
C GLY A 276 -22.57 -10.24 -14.73
N LEU A 277 -22.49 -10.56 -13.44
CA LEU A 277 -22.93 -11.85 -12.90
C LEU A 277 -24.45 -12.04 -13.00
N GLY A 278 -25.22 -10.97 -12.78
CA GLY A 278 -26.69 -10.97 -12.90
C GLY A 278 -27.16 -11.12 -14.35
N ASN A 279 -26.43 -10.54 -15.31
CA ASN A 279 -26.78 -10.52 -16.72
C ASN A 279 -26.24 -11.74 -17.52
N GLY A 280 -25.46 -12.58 -16.88
CA GLY A 280 -24.99 -13.84 -17.44
C GLY A 280 -23.46 -13.96 -17.59
N ARG A 281 -23.02 -15.19 -17.88
CA ARG A 281 -21.60 -15.57 -17.93
C ARG A 281 -20.79 -14.74 -18.96
N GLN A 282 -21.42 -14.33 -20.06
CA GLN A 282 -20.76 -13.59 -21.12
C GLN A 282 -20.44 -12.15 -20.72
N GLU A 283 -21.38 -11.42 -20.10
CA GLU A 283 -21.17 -10.04 -19.66
C GLU A 283 -20.15 -9.95 -18.54
N PHE A 284 -20.19 -10.89 -17.59
CA PHE A 284 -19.13 -10.99 -16.58
C PHE A 284 -17.75 -11.19 -17.21
N GLY A 285 -17.65 -12.09 -18.22
CA GLY A 285 -16.41 -12.36 -18.94
C GLY A 285 -15.87 -11.12 -19.67
N ILE A 286 -16.74 -10.31 -20.27
CA ILE A 286 -16.37 -9.05 -20.93
C ILE A 286 -15.86 -8.03 -19.89
N ALA A 287 -16.58 -7.84 -18.79
CA ALA A 287 -16.18 -6.91 -17.74
C ALA A 287 -14.82 -7.31 -17.14
N LEU A 288 -14.63 -8.60 -16.82
CA LEU A 288 -13.39 -9.14 -16.28
C LEU A 288 -12.22 -8.95 -17.26
N ARG A 289 -12.43 -9.32 -18.53
CA ARG A 289 -11.43 -9.18 -19.58
C ARG A 289 -10.99 -7.72 -19.71
N ASN A 290 -11.94 -6.77 -19.84
CA ASN A 290 -11.62 -5.35 -19.97
C ASN A 290 -10.84 -4.82 -18.77
N ALA A 291 -11.18 -5.27 -17.56
CA ALA A 291 -10.47 -4.87 -16.34
C ALA A 291 -9.03 -5.41 -16.30
N VAL A 292 -8.83 -6.70 -16.67
CA VAL A 292 -7.50 -7.31 -16.74
C VAL A 292 -6.67 -6.67 -17.86
N ASP A 293 -7.27 -6.39 -19.02
CA ASP A 293 -6.58 -5.73 -20.14
C ASP A 293 -6.05 -4.36 -19.71
N VAL A 294 -6.88 -3.51 -19.09
CA VAL A 294 -6.45 -2.20 -18.58
C VAL A 294 -5.34 -2.32 -17.56
N SER A 295 -5.45 -3.28 -16.64
CA SER A 295 -4.41 -3.50 -15.63
C SER A 295 -3.09 -3.99 -16.26
N ALA A 296 -3.14 -4.83 -17.30
CA ALA A 296 -1.97 -5.26 -18.05
C ALA A 296 -1.31 -4.10 -18.80
N LEU A 297 -2.11 -3.23 -19.45
CA LEU A 297 -1.59 -2.00 -20.08
C LEU A 297 -0.86 -1.11 -19.09
N TYR A 298 -1.44 -0.89 -17.92
CA TYR A 298 -0.79 -0.15 -16.83
C TYR A 298 0.52 -0.81 -16.38
N GLY A 299 0.49 -2.14 -16.16
CA GLY A 299 1.64 -2.91 -15.69
C GLY A 299 2.81 -2.88 -16.65
N VAL A 300 2.57 -3.04 -17.96
CA VAL A 300 3.64 -2.93 -18.97
C VAL A 300 4.20 -1.50 -19.03
N GLY A 301 3.33 -0.48 -18.95
CA GLY A 301 3.78 0.91 -18.84
C GLY A 301 4.65 1.16 -17.61
N ALA A 302 4.29 0.57 -16.45
CA ALA A 302 5.09 0.65 -15.24
C ALA A 302 6.45 -0.04 -15.41
N ILE A 303 6.52 -1.20 -16.07
CA ILE A 303 7.79 -1.87 -16.40
C ILE A 303 8.67 -0.95 -17.25
N LEU A 304 8.13 -0.37 -18.33
CA LEU A 304 8.87 0.53 -19.20
C LEU A 304 9.43 1.74 -18.43
N ALA A 305 8.61 2.36 -17.60
CA ALA A 305 9.02 3.53 -16.83
C ALA A 305 10.05 3.17 -15.74
N LEU A 306 9.74 2.17 -14.91
CA LEU A 306 10.52 1.89 -13.70
C LEU A 306 11.76 1.02 -13.97
N ALA A 307 11.69 0.07 -14.92
CA ALA A 307 12.83 -0.80 -15.18
C ALA A 307 13.89 -0.14 -16.07
N PHE A 308 13.47 0.56 -17.14
CA PHE A 308 14.42 1.21 -18.05
C PHE A 308 15.13 2.41 -17.43
N PHE A 309 14.47 3.12 -16.54
CA PHE A 309 15.03 4.32 -15.90
C PHE A 309 15.23 4.16 -14.39
N ALA A 310 15.42 2.91 -13.93
CA ALA A 310 15.58 2.59 -12.51
C ALA A 310 16.70 3.41 -11.84
N PRO A 311 17.93 3.50 -12.37
CA PRO A 311 18.97 4.31 -11.74
C PRO A 311 18.61 5.79 -11.67
N GLN A 312 18.05 6.35 -12.75
CA GLN A 312 17.68 7.76 -12.83
C GLN A 312 16.55 8.12 -11.86
N ILE A 313 15.52 7.25 -11.77
CA ILE A 313 14.40 7.42 -10.86
C ILE A 313 14.89 7.37 -9.41
N LEU A 314 15.72 6.38 -9.06
CA LEU A 314 16.28 6.27 -7.72
C LEU A 314 17.19 7.45 -7.37
N THR A 315 18.02 7.89 -8.31
CA THR A 315 18.86 9.09 -8.12
C THR A 315 17.99 10.35 -7.93
N LEU A 316 16.94 10.51 -8.74
CA LEU A 316 16.01 11.65 -8.61
C LEU A 316 15.28 11.63 -7.26
N MET A 317 14.83 10.46 -6.81
CA MET A 317 14.04 10.34 -5.58
C MET A 317 14.90 10.33 -4.32
N ALA A 318 16.04 9.66 -4.35
CA ALA A 318 16.78 9.33 -3.13
C ALA A 318 18.25 9.79 -3.13
N GLY A 319 18.80 10.18 -4.27
CA GLY A 319 20.20 10.55 -4.44
C GLY A 319 21.03 9.48 -5.15
N ALA A 320 22.21 9.85 -5.62
CA ALA A 320 23.07 9.00 -6.47
C ALA A 320 23.46 7.66 -5.81
N GLU A 321 23.64 7.64 -4.48
CA GLU A 321 23.99 6.43 -3.73
C GLU A 321 22.92 5.34 -3.82
N PHE A 322 21.66 5.72 -4.01
CA PHE A 322 20.54 4.77 -4.14
C PHE A 322 20.39 4.16 -5.53
N ALA A 323 21.16 4.65 -6.53
CA ALA A 323 21.18 4.04 -7.85
C ALA A 323 21.60 2.55 -7.83
N ALA A 324 22.39 2.14 -6.83
CA ALA A 324 22.75 0.75 -6.60
C ALA A 324 21.53 -0.17 -6.34
N GLY A 325 20.39 0.38 -5.92
CA GLY A 325 19.12 -0.32 -5.74
C GLY A 325 18.35 -0.60 -7.05
N ALA A 326 18.85 -0.13 -8.21
CA ALA A 326 18.20 -0.28 -9.50
C ALA A 326 17.83 -1.73 -9.86
N PRO A 327 18.67 -2.76 -9.63
CA PRO A 327 18.30 -4.14 -9.92
C PRO A 327 17.03 -4.59 -9.19
N ALA A 328 16.84 -4.17 -7.93
CA ALA A 328 15.61 -4.48 -7.20
C ALA A 328 14.40 -3.79 -7.84
N LEU A 329 14.54 -2.54 -8.28
CA LEU A 329 13.42 -1.79 -8.91
C LEU A 329 12.95 -2.44 -10.21
N VAL A 330 13.85 -3.09 -10.97
CA VAL A 330 13.49 -3.85 -12.19
C VAL A 330 12.54 -5.00 -11.83
N PHE A 331 12.86 -5.82 -10.81
CA PHE A 331 11.98 -6.91 -10.38
C PHE A 331 10.69 -6.38 -9.75
N ILE A 332 10.77 -5.31 -8.99
CA ILE A 332 9.59 -4.64 -8.41
C ILE A 332 8.65 -4.13 -9.51
N ALA A 333 9.15 -3.61 -10.63
CA ALA A 333 8.32 -3.20 -11.77
C ALA A 333 7.52 -4.38 -12.35
N VAL A 334 8.14 -5.57 -12.45
CA VAL A 334 7.44 -6.80 -12.84
C VAL A 334 6.39 -7.20 -11.80
N ALA A 335 6.72 -7.13 -10.52
CA ALA A 335 5.77 -7.43 -9.44
C ALA A 335 4.55 -6.48 -9.47
N ILE A 336 4.74 -5.18 -9.76
CA ILE A 336 3.65 -4.20 -9.94
C ILE A 336 2.70 -4.63 -11.06
N ALA A 337 3.23 -5.08 -12.19
CA ALA A 337 2.42 -5.53 -13.32
C ALA A 337 1.56 -6.76 -12.98
N LEU A 338 2.15 -7.73 -12.27
CA LEU A 338 1.45 -8.93 -11.81
C LEU A 338 0.40 -8.60 -10.75
N ALA A 339 0.77 -7.78 -9.74
CA ALA A 339 -0.13 -7.34 -8.66
C ALA A 339 -1.39 -6.65 -9.23
N GLY A 340 -1.23 -5.84 -10.26
CA GLY A 340 -2.36 -5.20 -10.91
C GLY A 340 -3.41 -6.20 -11.42
N MET A 341 -3.00 -7.26 -12.09
CA MET A 341 -3.90 -8.31 -12.55
C MET A 341 -4.46 -9.13 -11.39
N THR A 342 -3.62 -9.46 -10.40
CA THR A 342 -4.02 -10.20 -9.21
C THR A 342 -5.13 -9.47 -8.44
N HIS A 343 -5.05 -8.14 -8.30
CA HIS A 343 -6.10 -7.36 -7.63
C HIS A 343 -7.45 -7.47 -8.36
N ILE A 344 -7.48 -7.37 -9.69
CA ILE A 344 -8.73 -7.54 -10.45
C ILE A 344 -9.35 -8.92 -10.21
N LEU A 345 -8.55 -9.98 -10.23
CA LEU A 345 -9.03 -11.34 -10.02
C LEU A 345 -9.53 -11.59 -8.57
N ARG A 346 -8.88 -10.96 -7.57
CA ARG A 346 -9.37 -10.97 -6.19
C ARG A 346 -10.78 -10.38 -6.10
N PHE A 347 -10.99 -9.19 -6.65
CA PHE A 347 -12.29 -8.54 -6.66
C PHE A 347 -13.32 -9.35 -7.45
N ALA A 348 -12.93 -9.98 -8.55
CA ALA A 348 -13.80 -10.87 -9.32
C ALA A 348 -14.25 -12.10 -8.51
N LEU A 349 -13.34 -12.73 -7.75
CA LEU A 349 -13.68 -13.85 -6.87
C LEU A 349 -14.58 -13.44 -5.71
N VAL A 350 -14.37 -12.24 -5.15
CA VAL A 350 -15.26 -11.66 -4.12
C VAL A 350 -16.64 -11.39 -4.71
N ALA A 351 -16.73 -10.80 -5.92
CA ALA A 351 -18.01 -10.62 -6.61
C ALA A 351 -18.75 -11.95 -6.84
N CYS A 352 -18.00 -13.02 -7.15
CA CYS A 352 -18.56 -14.37 -7.30
C CYS A 352 -18.94 -15.06 -5.98
N GLU A 353 -18.90 -14.37 -4.84
CA GLU A 353 -19.15 -14.92 -3.50
C GLU A 353 -18.22 -16.10 -3.13
N LYS A 354 -16.99 -16.07 -3.63
CA LYS A 354 -15.98 -17.11 -3.41
C LYS A 354 -14.72 -16.56 -2.67
N PRO A 355 -14.86 -15.82 -1.56
CA PRO A 355 -13.73 -15.22 -0.84
C PRO A 355 -12.76 -16.26 -0.25
N ARG A 356 -13.21 -17.52 -0.08
CA ARG A 356 -12.33 -18.60 0.40
C ARG A 356 -11.16 -18.87 -0.56
N PHE A 357 -11.37 -18.75 -1.88
CA PHE A 357 -10.28 -18.90 -2.85
C PHE A 357 -9.27 -17.76 -2.74
N VAL A 358 -9.74 -16.55 -2.42
CA VAL A 358 -8.84 -15.41 -2.17
C VAL A 358 -7.96 -15.68 -0.94
N LEU A 359 -8.57 -16.06 0.18
CA LEU A 359 -7.84 -16.32 1.42
C LEU A 359 -6.82 -17.46 1.26
N VAL A 360 -7.22 -18.58 0.66
CA VAL A 360 -6.32 -19.70 0.41
C VAL A 360 -5.21 -19.31 -0.58
N GLY A 361 -5.56 -18.58 -1.64
CA GLY A 361 -4.58 -18.13 -2.63
C GLY A 361 -3.55 -17.17 -2.01
N ASP A 362 -3.98 -16.23 -1.17
CA ASP A 362 -3.08 -15.33 -0.46
C ASP A 362 -2.20 -16.08 0.55
N ALA A 363 -2.73 -17.11 1.23
CA ALA A 363 -1.94 -17.94 2.13
C ALA A 363 -0.86 -18.74 1.37
N VAL A 364 -1.20 -19.31 0.21
CA VAL A 364 -0.24 -20.02 -0.65
C VAL A 364 0.81 -19.05 -1.19
N ALA A 365 0.40 -17.87 -1.68
CA ALA A 365 1.31 -16.85 -2.16
C ALA A 365 2.28 -16.39 -1.05
N CYS A 366 1.78 -16.20 0.17
CA CYS A 366 2.59 -15.87 1.34
C CYS A 366 3.61 -16.97 1.63
N ALA A 367 3.20 -18.24 1.63
CA ALA A 367 4.11 -19.36 1.85
C ALA A 367 5.20 -19.44 0.76
N CYS A 368 4.83 -19.27 -0.51
CA CYS A 368 5.80 -19.21 -1.62
C CYS A 368 6.75 -18.02 -1.49
N ALA A 369 6.22 -16.84 -1.09
CA ALA A 369 7.02 -15.65 -0.82
C ALA A 369 8.08 -15.90 0.25
N PHE A 370 7.66 -16.42 1.41
CA PHE A 370 8.60 -16.69 2.51
C PHE A 370 9.62 -17.77 2.15
N ALA A 371 9.23 -18.83 1.44
CA ALA A 371 10.17 -19.82 0.92
C ALA A 371 11.22 -19.17 0.00
N ALA A 372 10.79 -18.29 -0.91
CA ALA A 372 11.69 -17.56 -1.78
C ALA A 372 12.57 -16.57 -1.00
N TYR A 373 12.04 -15.85 -0.01
CA TYR A 373 12.81 -14.92 0.81
C TYR A 373 13.89 -15.65 1.60
N PHE A 374 13.58 -16.75 2.26
CA PHE A 374 14.57 -17.55 3.00
C PHE A 374 15.67 -18.13 2.11
N ALA A 375 15.34 -18.49 0.87
CA ALA A 375 16.31 -19.03 -0.08
C ALA A 375 17.17 -17.95 -0.75
N LEU A 376 16.57 -16.80 -1.10
CA LEU A 376 17.19 -15.81 -1.99
C LEU A 376 17.81 -14.62 -1.24
N ILE A 377 17.23 -14.16 -0.14
CA ILE A 377 17.75 -13.00 0.60
C ILE A 377 19.17 -13.27 1.13
N PRO A 378 19.52 -14.44 1.72
CA PRO A 378 20.88 -14.67 2.19
C PRO A 378 21.93 -14.65 1.07
N ARG A 379 21.54 -14.97 -0.19
CA ARG A 379 22.45 -15.06 -1.35
C ARG A 379 22.49 -13.80 -2.21
N TYR A 380 21.34 -13.18 -2.40
CA TYR A 380 21.14 -12.07 -3.36
C TYR A 380 20.70 -10.77 -2.69
N SER A 381 20.68 -10.74 -1.35
CA SER A 381 20.33 -9.56 -0.56
C SER A 381 18.99 -8.93 -1.00
N PHE A 382 18.92 -7.62 -1.19
CA PHE A 382 17.74 -6.87 -1.59
C PHE A 382 17.18 -7.26 -2.98
N VAL A 383 18.01 -7.78 -3.88
CA VAL A 383 17.56 -8.35 -5.16
C VAL A 383 16.77 -9.64 -4.90
N GLY A 384 17.24 -10.47 -3.95
CA GLY A 384 16.53 -11.66 -3.51
C GLY A 384 15.15 -11.36 -2.93
N ALA A 385 15.02 -10.27 -2.16
CA ALA A 385 13.75 -9.77 -1.66
C ALA A 385 12.81 -9.39 -2.81
N ALA A 386 13.30 -8.64 -3.79
CA ALA A 386 12.52 -8.23 -4.97
C ALA A 386 12.06 -9.42 -5.83
N ILE A 387 12.93 -10.41 -6.05
CA ILE A 387 12.57 -11.66 -6.75
C ILE A 387 11.50 -12.42 -5.96
N GLY A 388 11.65 -12.52 -4.64
CA GLY A 388 10.65 -13.17 -3.78
C GLY A 388 9.27 -12.50 -3.88
N THR A 389 9.22 -11.18 -4.01
CA THR A 389 7.96 -10.44 -4.25
C THR A 389 7.35 -10.80 -5.61
N VAL A 390 8.18 -10.99 -6.67
CA VAL A 390 7.68 -11.49 -7.97
C VAL A 390 7.11 -12.91 -7.81
N VAL A 391 7.79 -13.79 -7.09
CA VAL A 391 7.31 -15.16 -6.82
C VAL A 391 5.97 -15.13 -6.09
N ALA A 392 5.81 -14.25 -5.10
CA ALA A 392 4.55 -14.06 -4.39
C ALA A 392 3.41 -13.68 -5.35
N GLU A 393 3.63 -12.68 -6.21
CA GLU A 393 2.60 -12.20 -7.14
C GLU A 393 2.28 -13.23 -8.22
N VAL A 394 3.26 -14.00 -8.71
CA VAL A 394 3.02 -15.13 -9.62
C VAL A 394 2.16 -16.20 -8.95
N ALA A 395 2.50 -16.60 -7.72
CA ALA A 395 1.73 -17.59 -6.97
C ALA A 395 0.30 -17.09 -6.70
N ALA A 396 0.13 -15.83 -6.30
CA ALA A 396 -1.18 -15.22 -6.12
C ALA A 396 -1.99 -15.23 -7.42
N LEU A 397 -1.41 -14.80 -8.54
CA LEU A 397 -2.07 -14.76 -9.84
C LEU A 397 -2.56 -16.15 -10.25
N VAL A 398 -1.70 -17.17 -10.14
CA VAL A 398 -2.04 -18.57 -10.47
C VAL A 398 -3.18 -19.07 -9.56
N CYS A 399 -3.12 -18.82 -8.26
CA CYS A 399 -4.16 -19.22 -7.32
C CYS A 399 -5.50 -18.52 -7.61
N MET A 400 -5.49 -17.22 -7.97
CA MET A 400 -6.72 -16.50 -8.33
C MET A 400 -7.33 -17.03 -9.64
N LEU A 401 -6.52 -17.30 -10.65
CA LEU A 401 -6.97 -17.93 -11.91
C LEU A 401 -7.56 -19.33 -11.66
N PHE A 402 -6.90 -20.14 -10.84
CA PHE A 402 -7.40 -21.45 -10.44
C PHE A 402 -8.74 -21.34 -9.68
N GLY A 403 -8.84 -20.40 -8.74
CA GLY A 403 -10.08 -20.13 -8.00
C GLY A 403 -11.23 -19.75 -8.92
N LEU A 404 -10.96 -18.91 -9.93
CA LEU A 404 -11.95 -18.50 -10.93
C LEU A 404 -12.40 -19.67 -11.82
N ALA A 405 -11.46 -20.51 -12.27
CA ALA A 405 -11.75 -21.71 -13.03
C ALA A 405 -12.62 -22.71 -12.22
N ARG A 406 -12.29 -22.93 -10.94
CA ARG A 406 -13.05 -23.78 -10.01
C ARG A 406 -14.44 -23.22 -9.70
N ALA A 407 -14.59 -21.90 -9.74
CA ALA A 407 -15.90 -21.25 -9.63
C ALA A 407 -16.76 -21.37 -10.91
N GLY A 408 -16.27 -22.06 -11.95
CA GLY A 408 -16.96 -22.23 -13.23
C GLY A 408 -17.08 -20.92 -14.03
N ARG A 409 -16.24 -19.92 -13.74
CA ARG A 409 -16.28 -18.61 -14.39
C ARG A 409 -15.31 -18.54 -15.59
N PRO A 410 -15.59 -17.68 -16.60
CA PRO A 410 -14.68 -17.52 -17.73
C PRO A 410 -13.34 -16.94 -17.25
N LEU A 411 -12.26 -17.50 -17.76
CA LEU A 411 -10.91 -16.94 -17.55
C LEU A 411 -10.70 -15.74 -18.48
N PRO A 412 -9.93 -14.72 -18.03
CA PRO A 412 -9.57 -13.60 -18.89
C PRO A 412 -8.71 -14.08 -20.06
N SER A 413 -8.88 -13.45 -21.24
CA SER A 413 -8.06 -13.74 -22.40
C SER A 413 -6.64 -13.22 -22.19
N ILE A 414 -5.64 -14.00 -22.57
CA ILE A 414 -4.22 -13.60 -22.54
C ILE A 414 -3.81 -12.78 -23.77
N LEU A 415 -4.68 -12.65 -24.76
CA LEU A 415 -4.33 -12.05 -26.05
C LEU A 415 -3.97 -10.57 -25.94
N ASN A 416 -4.76 -9.76 -25.23
CA ASN A 416 -4.47 -8.33 -25.09
C ASN A 416 -3.30 -8.06 -24.12
N PRO A 417 -3.14 -8.74 -22.99
CA PRO A 417 -1.89 -8.71 -22.23
C PRO A 417 -0.66 -9.05 -23.06
N LEU A 418 -0.73 -10.06 -23.93
CA LEU A 418 0.39 -10.40 -24.83
C LEU A 418 0.67 -9.29 -25.86
N LYS A 419 -0.37 -8.69 -26.46
CA LYS A 419 -0.20 -7.52 -27.33
C LYS A 419 0.42 -6.33 -26.59
N ALA A 420 0.04 -6.11 -25.34
CA ALA A 420 0.64 -5.08 -24.50
C ALA A 420 2.13 -5.35 -24.27
N LEU A 421 2.51 -6.59 -23.96
CA LEU A 421 3.91 -7.00 -23.82
C LEU A 421 4.71 -6.81 -25.12
N LEU A 422 4.16 -7.19 -26.27
CA LEU A 422 4.82 -6.98 -27.58
C LEU A 422 4.96 -5.48 -27.90
N SER A 423 3.93 -4.69 -27.63
CA SER A 423 3.99 -3.23 -27.77
C SER A 423 5.03 -2.62 -26.81
N GLY A 424 5.12 -3.14 -25.58
CA GLY A 424 6.14 -2.77 -24.62
C GLY A 424 7.55 -3.15 -25.05
N ALA A 425 7.73 -4.35 -25.64
CA ALA A 425 9.02 -4.77 -26.17
C ALA A 425 9.48 -3.86 -27.33
N ALA A 426 8.59 -3.47 -28.23
CA ALA A 426 8.88 -2.52 -29.30
C ALA A 426 9.29 -1.15 -28.75
N ALA A 427 8.53 -0.63 -27.78
CA ALA A 427 8.85 0.64 -27.13
C ALA A 427 10.18 0.56 -26.36
N GLY A 428 10.44 -0.57 -25.68
CA GLY A 428 11.71 -0.83 -24.98
C GLY A 428 12.90 -0.87 -25.93
N ALA A 429 12.76 -1.47 -27.11
CA ALA A 429 13.80 -1.46 -28.15
C ALA A 429 14.12 -0.02 -28.60
N VAL A 430 13.10 0.82 -28.79
CA VAL A 430 13.30 2.26 -29.11
C VAL A 430 13.97 2.98 -27.95
N MET A 431 13.56 2.75 -26.70
CA MET A 431 14.20 3.34 -25.52
C MET A 431 15.67 2.94 -25.42
N MET A 432 16.03 1.66 -25.65
CA MET A 432 17.41 1.19 -25.67
C MET A 432 18.24 1.87 -26.76
N PHE A 433 17.65 2.04 -27.95
CA PHE A 433 18.30 2.75 -29.04
C PHE A 433 18.56 4.22 -28.69
N LEU A 434 17.58 4.92 -28.13
CA LEU A 434 17.70 6.31 -27.70
C LEU A 434 18.73 6.49 -26.55
N GLN A 435 18.84 5.53 -25.64
CA GLN A 435 19.86 5.55 -24.59
C GLN A 435 21.29 5.53 -25.16
N ARG A 436 21.50 4.82 -26.28
CA ARG A 436 22.81 4.83 -26.97
C ARG A 436 23.18 6.18 -27.61
N LEU A 437 22.17 7.03 -27.86
CA LEU A 437 22.37 8.38 -28.40
C LEU A 437 22.59 9.44 -27.31
N GLU A 438 22.82 9.01 -26.05
CA GLU A 438 23.03 9.87 -24.87
C GLU A 438 21.94 10.93 -24.66
N SER A 439 20.74 10.67 -25.17
CA SER A 439 19.62 11.60 -25.04
C SER A 439 19.13 11.67 -23.59
N PHE A 440 18.59 12.82 -23.20
CA PHE A 440 18.10 13.06 -21.86
C PHE A 440 16.98 12.06 -21.49
N TRP A 441 17.09 11.38 -20.35
CA TRP A 441 16.25 10.26 -19.96
C TRP A 441 14.74 10.56 -19.94
N LEU A 442 14.31 11.80 -19.59
CA LEU A 442 12.90 12.20 -19.66
C LEU A 442 12.38 12.26 -21.08
N VAL A 443 13.20 12.69 -22.04
CA VAL A 443 12.85 12.69 -23.46
C VAL A 443 12.66 11.26 -23.95
N ASN A 444 13.56 10.35 -23.54
CA ASN A 444 13.45 8.92 -23.86
C ASN A 444 12.21 8.29 -23.27
N LEU A 445 11.84 8.65 -22.04
CA LEU A 445 10.60 8.19 -21.38
C LEU A 445 9.37 8.68 -22.15
N VAL A 446 9.35 9.94 -22.58
CA VAL A 446 8.20 10.52 -23.33
C VAL A 446 8.11 9.87 -24.71
N ILE A 447 9.21 9.76 -25.45
CA ILE A 447 9.21 9.12 -26.78
C ILE A 447 8.83 7.66 -26.68
N GLY A 448 9.45 6.91 -25.75
CA GLY A 448 9.13 5.49 -25.55
C GLY A 448 7.70 5.26 -25.11
N GLY A 449 7.18 6.11 -24.21
CA GLY A 449 5.76 6.12 -23.82
C GLY A 449 4.84 6.41 -25.02
N GLY A 450 5.20 7.35 -25.87
CA GLY A 450 4.48 7.65 -27.12
C GLY A 450 4.47 6.46 -28.08
N VAL A 451 5.62 5.82 -28.30
CA VAL A 451 5.73 4.60 -29.12
C VAL A 451 4.88 3.47 -28.54
N TYR A 452 4.91 3.29 -27.22
CA TYR A 452 4.05 2.31 -26.55
C TYR A 452 2.57 2.55 -26.85
N LEU A 453 2.09 3.78 -26.69
CA LEU A 453 0.68 4.13 -26.96
C LEU A 453 0.32 3.94 -28.44
N VAL A 454 1.21 4.30 -29.38
CA VAL A 454 1.00 4.09 -30.80
C VAL A 454 0.93 2.59 -31.13
N CYS A 455 1.84 1.79 -30.60
CA CYS A 455 1.82 0.33 -30.78
C CYS A 455 0.55 -0.31 -30.20
N LEU A 456 0.08 0.15 -29.05
CA LEU A 456 -1.20 -0.28 -28.45
C LEU A 456 -2.40 0.06 -29.35
N ALA A 457 -2.40 1.24 -29.96
CA ALA A 457 -3.45 1.64 -30.90
C ALA A 457 -3.43 0.79 -32.17
N LEU A 458 -2.26 0.54 -32.75
CA LEU A 458 -2.07 -0.27 -33.95
C LEU A 458 -2.45 -1.75 -33.72
N THR A 459 -2.07 -2.33 -32.59
CA THR A 459 -2.40 -3.71 -32.21
C THR A 459 -3.85 -3.86 -31.74
N ARG A 460 -4.59 -2.74 -31.62
CA ARG A 460 -5.95 -2.70 -31.06
C ARG A 460 -6.03 -3.41 -29.70
N ALA A 461 -5.01 -3.21 -28.86
CA ALA A 461 -4.95 -3.79 -27.52
C ALA A 461 -5.84 -3.02 -26.53
N ILE A 462 -6.16 -1.76 -26.81
CA ILE A 462 -7.04 -0.93 -25.98
C ILE A 462 -8.50 -1.34 -26.20
N PRO A 463 -9.26 -1.70 -25.14
CA PRO A 463 -10.67 -2.05 -25.27
C PRO A 463 -11.48 -0.89 -25.89
N ARG A 464 -12.13 -1.13 -27.03
CA ARG A 464 -12.88 -0.10 -27.77
C ARG A 464 -13.97 0.56 -26.95
N GLU A 465 -14.60 -0.20 -26.07
CA GLU A 465 -15.67 0.30 -25.17
C GLU A 465 -15.17 1.38 -24.21
N LEU A 466 -13.92 1.29 -23.75
CA LEU A 466 -13.29 2.31 -22.90
C LEU A 466 -13.12 3.63 -23.66
N ILE A 467 -12.63 3.53 -24.91
CA ILE A 467 -12.45 4.71 -25.78
C ILE A 467 -13.80 5.37 -26.05
N LEU A 468 -14.82 4.59 -26.40
CA LEU A 468 -16.16 5.09 -26.69
C LEU A 468 -16.83 5.71 -25.46
N ASN A 469 -16.65 5.13 -24.29
CA ASN A 469 -17.21 5.66 -23.03
C ASN A 469 -16.54 6.96 -22.58
N VAL A 470 -15.23 7.07 -22.76
CA VAL A 470 -14.50 8.32 -22.46
C VAL A 470 -14.93 9.43 -23.42
N LEU A 471 -15.04 9.12 -24.72
CA LEU A 471 -15.49 10.07 -25.75
C LEU A 471 -16.96 10.49 -25.57
N ARG A 472 -17.84 9.56 -25.17
CA ARG A 472 -19.26 9.87 -24.87
C ARG A 472 -19.41 10.75 -23.62
N ARG A 473 -18.68 10.48 -22.54
CA ARG A 473 -18.70 11.33 -21.33
C ARG A 473 -18.11 12.71 -21.58
N GLY A 474 -17.07 12.83 -22.41
CA GLY A 474 -16.55 14.12 -22.84
C GLY A 474 -17.57 14.96 -23.62
N ARG A 475 -18.41 14.33 -24.47
CA ARG A 475 -19.48 15.03 -25.20
C ARG A 475 -20.64 15.46 -24.30
N VAL A 476 -21.03 14.64 -23.32
CA VAL A 476 -22.11 14.99 -22.37
C VAL A 476 -21.69 16.11 -21.42
N ALA A 477 -20.42 16.15 -20.99
CA ALA A 477 -19.89 17.25 -20.18
C ALA A 477 -19.82 18.59 -20.97
N TYR A 478 -19.58 18.53 -22.29
CA TYR A 478 -19.53 19.74 -23.13
C TYR A 478 -20.94 20.26 -23.49
N GLN A 479 -21.96 19.40 -23.54
CA GLN A 479 -23.35 19.81 -23.81
C GLN A 479 -24.10 20.29 -22.56
N GLY A 480 -23.59 20.05 -21.36
CA GLY A 480 -24.15 20.54 -20.10
C GLY A 480 -23.57 21.87 -19.63
N SER A 481 -22.62 22.45 -20.38
CA SER A 481 -21.99 23.77 -20.11
C SER A 481 -22.27 24.83 -21.17
N ALA A 482 -23.23 24.58 -22.08
CA ALA A 482 -23.70 25.55 -23.06
C ALA A 482 -25.11 26.07 -22.72
#